data_80bdd34ff1ccdfcfc57821534780ef9f
#
_entry.id   80bdd34ff1ccdfcfc57821534780ef9f
#
_cell.length_a   1.000
_cell.length_b   1.000
_cell.length_c   1.000
_cell.angle_alpha   90.00
_cell.angle_beta   90.00
_cell.angle_gamma   90.00
#
_symmetry.space_group_name_H-M   'P 1'
#
loop_
_entity.id
_entity.type
_entity.pdbx_description
1 polymer ?
#
loop_
_entity_poly.entity_id
_entity_poly.type
_entity_poly.pdbx_seq_one_letter_code
_entity_poly.pdbx_strand_id
1 'polypeptide(L)'
;MKINKKTVLKILVALLVIIQFFGIDKTTTPVNESKDFVSVTNPPVKVATIIKTSCYDCHSNQTNYPWYTNIAPVSWWIGHHIEEGREHLDFSNWGDYSKKKADHKLEEFYEEVEEGEMPLTSYTSLHGEAKLSEEDKALLIAWVKTLRQ
;
A
#
# COMPACT_ATOMS: atom_id res chain seq x y z
N MET A 1 29.17 -36.84 -0.06
CA MET A 1 29.79 -35.76 -0.86
C MET A 1 29.78 -34.47 -0.05
N LYS A 2 30.93 -33.99 0.47
CA LYS A 2 31.00 -32.75 1.24
C LYS A 2 31.02 -31.57 0.27
N ILE A 3 29.91 -30.81 0.19
CA ILE A 3 29.86 -29.61 -0.64
C ILE A 3 30.76 -28.53 -0.01
N ASN A 4 31.70 -27.98 -0.79
CA ASN A 4 32.63 -26.95 -0.35
C ASN A 4 31.84 -25.62 -0.14
N LYS A 5 32.14 -24.89 0.93
CA LYS A 5 31.53 -23.56 1.25
C LYS A 5 31.61 -22.57 0.06
N LYS A 6 32.71 -22.60 -0.70
CA LYS A 6 32.88 -21.77 -1.92
C LYS A 6 31.88 -22.16 -3.01
N THR A 7 31.56 -23.45 -3.16
CA THR A 7 30.58 -23.93 -4.13
C THR A 7 29.17 -23.53 -3.73
N VAL A 8 28.83 -23.63 -2.44
CA VAL A 8 27.55 -23.16 -1.91
C VAL A 8 27.36 -21.67 -2.16
N LEU A 9 28.38 -20.85 -1.88
CA LEU A 9 28.33 -19.41 -2.13
C LEU A 9 28.11 -19.08 -3.62
N LYS A 10 28.81 -19.78 -4.52
CA LYS A 10 28.60 -19.58 -5.97
C LYS A 10 27.17 -19.92 -6.41
N ILE A 11 26.59 -20.99 -5.86
CA ILE A 11 25.21 -21.38 -6.16
C ILE A 11 24.24 -20.30 -5.66
N LEU A 12 24.43 -19.81 -4.43
CA LEU A 12 23.58 -18.74 -3.87
C LEU A 12 23.65 -17.46 -4.71
N VAL A 13 24.85 -17.05 -5.13
CA VAL A 13 25.02 -15.88 -6.00
C VAL A 13 24.33 -16.10 -7.35
N ALA A 14 24.51 -17.29 -7.96
CA ALA A 14 23.83 -17.61 -9.21
C ALA A 14 22.30 -17.59 -9.08
N LEU A 15 21.74 -18.12 -7.98
CA LEU A 15 20.32 -18.06 -7.69
C LEU A 15 19.85 -16.63 -7.51
N LEU A 16 20.59 -15.79 -6.76
CA LEU A 16 20.26 -14.36 -6.58
C LEU A 16 20.25 -13.61 -7.92
N VAL A 17 21.12 -13.95 -8.85
CA VAL A 17 21.11 -13.36 -10.20
C VAL A 17 19.91 -13.86 -11.01
N ILE A 18 19.61 -15.15 -10.94
CA ILE A 18 18.49 -15.75 -11.69
C ILE A 18 17.14 -15.15 -11.24
N ILE A 19 16.92 -14.97 -9.95
CA ILE A 19 15.66 -14.42 -9.45
C ILE A 19 15.41 -12.97 -9.88
N GLN A 20 16.45 -12.21 -10.32
CA GLN A 20 16.24 -10.86 -10.82
C GLN A 20 15.48 -10.80 -12.16
N PHE A 21 15.38 -11.91 -12.88
CA PHE A 21 14.59 -11.98 -14.12
C PHE A 21 13.08 -12.14 -13.86
N PHE A 22 12.68 -12.33 -12.61
CA PHE A 22 11.28 -12.53 -12.20
C PHE A 22 10.81 -11.31 -11.39
N GLY A 23 10.48 -10.22 -12.07
CA GLY A 23 9.96 -9.00 -11.47
C GLY A 23 8.46 -9.09 -11.14
N ILE A 24 7.94 -8.05 -10.48
CA ILE A 24 6.50 -7.85 -10.27
C ILE A 24 5.89 -7.05 -11.41
N ASP A 25 4.60 -7.19 -11.64
CA ASP A 25 3.87 -6.30 -12.54
C ASP A 25 3.72 -4.91 -11.88
N LYS A 26 4.13 -3.88 -12.59
CA LYS A 26 4.06 -2.48 -12.20
C LYS A 26 3.14 -1.67 -13.10
N THR A 27 2.29 -2.36 -13.83
CA THR A 27 1.32 -1.72 -14.72
C THR A 27 0.35 -0.89 -13.89
N THR A 28 0.29 0.41 -14.17
CA THR A 28 -0.69 1.32 -13.56
C THR A 28 -1.80 1.58 -14.55
N THR A 29 -3.05 1.53 -14.06
CA THR A 29 -4.20 1.94 -14.87
C THR A 29 -4.45 3.43 -14.68
N PRO A 30 -4.94 4.16 -15.71
CA PRO A 30 -5.33 5.54 -15.56
C PRO A 30 -6.36 5.72 -14.44
N VAL A 31 -6.23 6.81 -13.69
CA VAL A 31 -7.17 7.15 -12.61
C VAL A 31 -8.56 7.40 -13.20
N ASN A 32 -9.55 6.73 -12.65
CA ASN A 32 -10.95 7.04 -12.92
C ASN A 32 -11.51 7.90 -11.77
N GLU A 33 -11.55 9.22 -11.98
CA GLU A 33 -11.99 10.17 -10.94
C GLU A 33 -13.41 9.92 -10.44
N SER A 34 -14.28 9.32 -11.26
CA SER A 34 -15.64 8.97 -10.82
C SER A 34 -15.70 7.80 -9.84
N LYS A 35 -14.58 7.10 -9.65
CA LYS A 35 -14.48 5.94 -8.76
C LYS A 35 -13.42 6.12 -7.66
N ASP A 36 -12.46 7.02 -7.88
CA ASP A 36 -11.37 7.26 -6.94
C ASP A 36 -11.88 7.83 -5.61
N PHE A 37 -11.43 7.26 -4.50
CA PHE A 37 -11.90 7.59 -3.16
C PHE A 37 -11.80 9.08 -2.84
N VAL A 38 -10.64 9.70 -3.09
CA VAL A 38 -10.43 11.13 -2.80
C VAL A 38 -11.31 11.99 -3.70
N SER A 39 -11.47 11.63 -4.97
CA SER A 39 -12.32 12.36 -5.91
C SER A 39 -13.81 12.27 -5.56
N VAL A 40 -14.28 11.09 -5.15
CA VAL A 40 -15.69 10.84 -4.83
C VAL A 40 -16.08 11.42 -3.46
N THR A 41 -15.20 11.31 -2.47
CA THR A 41 -15.51 11.75 -1.10
C THR A 41 -15.14 13.20 -0.81
N ASN A 42 -14.32 13.81 -1.68
CA ASN A 42 -13.90 15.21 -1.62
C ASN A 42 -13.42 15.66 -0.21
N PRO A 43 -12.39 15.00 0.37
CA PRO A 43 -11.88 15.33 1.69
C PRO A 43 -11.24 16.73 1.75
N PRO A 44 -11.12 17.32 2.95
CA PRO A 44 -10.27 18.50 3.15
C PRO A 44 -8.86 18.24 2.63
N VAL A 45 -8.18 19.27 2.10
CA VAL A 45 -6.87 19.17 1.45
C VAL A 45 -5.85 18.41 2.32
N LYS A 46 -5.79 18.70 3.63
CA LYS A 46 -4.88 18.03 4.57
C LYS A 46 -5.15 16.51 4.64
N VAL A 47 -6.43 16.12 4.71
CA VAL A 47 -6.84 14.70 4.74
C VAL A 47 -6.53 14.02 3.41
N ALA A 48 -6.81 14.67 2.27
CA ALA A 48 -6.46 14.16 0.95
C ALA A 48 -4.94 13.89 0.83
N THR A 49 -4.13 14.81 1.34
CA THR A 49 -2.67 14.67 1.35
C THR A 49 -2.24 13.48 2.19
N ILE A 50 -2.77 13.35 3.42
CA ILE A 50 -2.49 12.21 4.30
C ILE A 50 -2.80 10.89 3.59
N ILE A 51 -4.00 10.74 3.05
CA ILE A 51 -4.44 9.51 2.38
C ILE A 51 -3.53 9.18 1.19
N LYS A 52 -3.23 10.17 0.35
CA LYS A 52 -2.38 9.97 -0.83
C LYS A 52 -0.94 9.61 -0.46
N THR A 53 -0.37 10.22 0.58
CA THR A 53 1.01 9.97 0.98
C THR A 53 1.18 8.67 1.74
N SER A 54 0.19 8.30 2.58
CA SER A 54 0.34 7.21 3.54
C SER A 54 -0.34 5.90 3.11
N CYS A 55 -1.28 5.96 2.17
CA CYS A 55 -2.14 4.81 1.86
C CYS A 55 -2.15 4.42 0.38
N TYR A 56 -2.08 5.40 -0.55
CA TYR A 56 -2.32 5.15 -1.98
C TYR A 56 -1.30 4.22 -2.63
N ASP A 57 -0.06 4.17 -2.14
CA ASP A 57 0.96 3.28 -2.73
C ASP A 57 0.56 1.80 -2.67
N CYS A 58 -0.14 1.39 -1.60
CA CYS A 58 -0.60 0.00 -1.46
C CYS A 58 -2.09 -0.17 -1.82
N HIS A 59 -2.92 0.86 -1.54
CA HIS A 59 -4.37 0.75 -1.64
C HIS A 59 -4.97 1.40 -2.90
N SER A 60 -4.16 1.74 -3.90
CA SER A 60 -4.66 2.30 -5.16
C SER A 60 -3.87 1.85 -6.39
N ASN A 61 -4.36 2.20 -7.59
CA ASN A 61 -3.64 2.00 -8.85
C ASN A 61 -2.56 3.08 -9.10
N GLN A 62 -2.30 3.96 -8.12
CA GLN A 62 -1.37 5.09 -8.23
C GLN A 62 -0.08 4.82 -7.46
N THR A 63 0.36 3.56 -7.35
CA THR A 63 1.56 3.16 -6.65
C THR A 63 2.80 3.86 -7.22
N ASN A 64 3.56 4.50 -6.34
CA ASN A 64 4.90 4.95 -6.65
C ASN A 64 5.90 3.80 -6.38
N TYR A 65 6.66 3.40 -7.41
CA TYR A 65 7.61 2.29 -7.33
C TYR A 65 9.05 2.77 -7.18
N PRO A 66 9.62 2.86 -5.96
CA PRO A 66 11.02 3.21 -5.77
C PRO A 66 11.99 2.17 -6.37
N TRP A 67 13.27 2.51 -6.46
CA TRP A 67 14.29 1.66 -7.10
C TRP A 67 14.39 0.24 -6.52
N TYR A 68 14.19 0.07 -5.22
CA TYR A 68 14.29 -1.24 -4.54
C TYR A 68 13.14 -2.19 -4.92
N THR A 69 12.04 -1.69 -5.49
CA THR A 69 10.97 -2.52 -6.06
C THR A 69 11.40 -3.24 -7.36
N ASN A 70 12.64 -3.04 -7.82
CA ASN A 70 13.23 -3.77 -8.93
C ASN A 70 14.14 -4.92 -8.47
N ILE A 71 14.30 -5.14 -7.17
CA ILE A 71 15.25 -6.09 -6.61
C ILE A 71 14.53 -7.25 -5.94
N ALA A 72 14.58 -8.44 -6.56
CA ALA A 72 14.07 -9.66 -5.93
C ALA A 72 15.01 -10.16 -4.81
N PRO A 73 14.48 -10.69 -3.69
CA PRO A 73 13.08 -11.02 -3.43
C PRO A 73 12.26 -9.86 -2.83
N VAL A 74 12.86 -8.69 -2.56
CA VAL A 74 12.17 -7.54 -1.95
C VAL A 74 10.98 -7.10 -2.82
N SER A 75 11.17 -7.08 -4.14
CA SER A 75 10.08 -6.74 -5.09
C SER A 75 8.86 -7.65 -4.93
N TRP A 76 9.06 -8.95 -4.73
CA TRP A 76 7.96 -9.90 -4.57
C TRP A 76 7.18 -9.65 -3.29
N TRP A 77 7.90 -9.38 -2.19
CA TRP A 77 7.29 -9.05 -0.91
C TRP A 77 6.46 -7.76 -1.00
N ILE A 78 6.98 -6.73 -1.67
CA ILE A 78 6.24 -5.47 -1.88
C ILE A 78 5.04 -5.69 -2.80
N GLY A 79 5.21 -6.42 -3.91
CA GLY A 79 4.12 -6.74 -4.83
C GLY A 79 2.96 -7.45 -4.13
N HIS A 80 3.27 -8.42 -3.27
CA HIS A 80 2.28 -9.12 -2.46
C HIS A 80 1.52 -8.17 -1.52
N HIS A 81 2.21 -7.26 -0.82
CA HIS A 81 1.55 -6.28 0.06
C HIS A 81 0.65 -5.29 -0.69
N ILE A 82 1.05 -4.90 -1.93
CA ILE A 82 0.20 -4.04 -2.78
C ILE A 82 -1.04 -4.80 -3.23
N GLU A 83 -0.91 -6.06 -3.61
CA GLU A 83 -2.02 -6.93 -4.02
C GLU A 83 -3.00 -7.13 -2.86
N GLU A 84 -2.52 -7.56 -1.70
CA GLU A 84 -3.33 -7.69 -0.48
C GLU A 84 -3.98 -6.36 -0.07
N GLY A 85 -3.23 -5.25 -0.11
CA GLY A 85 -3.76 -3.93 0.21
C GLY A 85 -4.97 -3.56 -0.64
N ARG A 86 -4.91 -3.82 -1.96
CA ARG A 86 -6.03 -3.58 -2.88
C ARG A 86 -7.19 -4.57 -2.70
N GLU A 87 -6.92 -5.81 -2.33
CA GLU A 87 -7.98 -6.78 -2.01
C GLU A 87 -8.78 -6.36 -0.78
N HIS A 88 -8.09 -5.85 0.25
CA HIS A 88 -8.74 -5.38 1.47
C HIS A 88 -9.45 -4.05 1.27
N LEU A 89 -8.78 -3.06 0.69
CA LEU A 89 -9.32 -1.71 0.46
C LEU A 89 -8.74 -1.13 -0.82
N ASP A 90 -9.57 -0.89 -1.84
CA ASP A 90 -9.14 -0.32 -3.12
C ASP A 90 -9.73 1.08 -3.31
N PHE A 91 -8.91 2.08 -3.10
CA PHE A 91 -9.28 3.48 -3.27
C PHE A 91 -9.55 3.86 -4.73
N SER A 92 -8.91 3.18 -5.69
CA SER A 92 -9.12 3.47 -7.11
C SER A 92 -10.46 2.97 -7.64
N ASN A 93 -11.04 1.95 -6.99
CA ASN A 93 -12.33 1.37 -7.35
C ASN A 93 -13.40 1.58 -6.26
N TRP A 94 -13.21 2.57 -5.38
CA TRP A 94 -14.12 2.89 -4.29
C TRP A 94 -15.57 3.10 -4.76
N GLY A 95 -15.76 3.80 -5.89
CA GLY A 95 -17.08 4.06 -6.45
C GLY A 95 -17.87 2.81 -6.88
N ASP A 96 -17.22 1.66 -6.98
CA ASP A 96 -17.86 0.37 -7.29
C ASP A 96 -18.37 -0.36 -6.04
N TYR A 97 -18.06 0.13 -4.85
CA TYR A 97 -18.52 -0.49 -3.63
C TYR A 97 -20.01 -0.20 -3.38
N SER A 98 -20.76 -1.23 -3.01
CA SER A 98 -22.10 -1.04 -2.48
C SER A 98 -22.04 -0.22 -1.18
N LYS A 99 -23.11 0.49 -0.82
CA LYS A 99 -23.18 1.27 0.43
C LYS A 99 -22.77 0.45 1.65
N LYS A 100 -23.26 -0.78 1.77
CA LYS A 100 -22.92 -1.69 2.88
C LYS A 100 -21.44 -2.05 2.89
N LYS A 101 -20.84 -2.32 1.71
CA LYS A 101 -19.41 -2.62 1.60
C LYS A 101 -18.57 -1.39 1.94
N ALA A 102 -18.97 -0.23 1.41
CA ALA A 102 -18.26 1.03 1.68
C ALA A 102 -18.26 1.36 3.17
N ASP A 103 -19.42 1.27 3.85
CA ASP A 103 -19.52 1.52 5.31
C ASP A 103 -18.62 0.59 6.12
N HIS A 104 -18.62 -0.71 5.80
CA HIS A 104 -17.76 -1.69 6.45
C HIS A 104 -16.26 -1.39 6.20
N LYS A 105 -15.89 -1.02 4.97
CA LYS A 105 -14.51 -0.65 4.64
C LYS A 105 -14.05 0.66 5.28
N LEU A 106 -14.96 1.60 5.53
CA LEU A 106 -14.65 2.79 6.34
C LEU A 106 -14.43 2.44 7.82
N GLU A 107 -15.17 1.45 8.34
CA GLU A 107 -14.97 0.95 9.70
C GLU A 107 -13.59 0.31 9.85
N GLU A 108 -13.27 -0.67 9.03
CA GLU A 108 -11.93 -1.29 9.01
C GLU A 108 -10.83 -0.22 8.85
N PHE A 109 -11.02 0.76 7.96
CA PHE A 109 -10.03 1.79 7.69
C PHE A 109 -9.65 2.61 8.92
N TYR A 110 -10.65 3.14 9.67
CA TYR A 110 -10.30 3.93 10.84
C TYR A 110 -9.83 3.08 12.02
N GLU A 111 -10.31 1.83 12.18
CA GLU A 111 -9.85 0.91 13.22
C GLU A 111 -8.38 0.55 13.04
N GLU A 112 -7.95 0.16 11.84
CA GLU A 112 -6.55 -0.15 11.53
C GLU A 112 -5.60 1.05 11.78
N VAL A 113 -6.08 2.27 11.49
CA VAL A 113 -5.31 3.49 11.80
C VAL A 113 -5.30 3.78 13.30
N GLU A 114 -6.41 3.59 14.00
CA GLU A 114 -6.54 3.81 15.46
C GLU A 114 -5.66 2.84 16.24
N GLU A 115 -5.63 1.58 15.86
CA GLU A 115 -4.81 0.53 16.45
C GLU A 115 -3.32 0.67 16.09
N GLY A 116 -2.99 1.45 15.04
CA GLY A 116 -1.62 1.70 14.58
C GLY A 116 -1.06 0.60 13.69
N GLU A 117 -1.92 -0.29 13.18
CA GLU A 117 -1.56 -1.32 12.22
C GLU A 117 -1.32 -0.71 10.82
N MET A 118 -2.01 0.40 10.50
CA MET A 118 -1.83 1.17 9.27
C MET A 118 -1.40 2.62 9.53
N PRO A 119 -0.46 3.15 8.72
CA PRO A 119 0.33 2.50 7.68
C PRO A 119 1.36 1.51 8.26
N LEU A 120 1.68 0.45 7.51
CA LEU A 120 2.63 -0.58 7.94
C LEU A 120 3.97 0.00 8.39
N THR A 121 4.49 -0.45 9.53
CA THR A 121 5.80 -0.02 10.05
C THR A 121 6.95 -0.31 9.07
N SER A 122 6.86 -1.42 8.33
CA SER A 122 7.83 -1.76 7.28
C SER A 122 7.86 -0.72 6.16
N TYR A 123 6.70 -0.16 5.78
CA TYR A 123 6.58 0.90 4.79
C TYR A 123 7.10 2.23 5.34
N THR A 124 6.61 2.68 6.49
CA THR A 124 7.00 3.96 7.09
C THR A 124 8.47 4.04 7.54
N SER A 125 9.15 2.89 7.69
CA SER A 125 10.59 2.85 7.96
C SER A 125 11.44 3.34 6.79
N LEU A 126 10.96 3.22 5.56
CA LEU A 126 11.60 3.68 4.33
C LEU A 126 10.97 4.96 3.78
N HIS A 127 9.73 5.26 4.18
CA HIS A 127 8.91 6.39 3.76
C HIS A 127 8.48 7.21 4.98
N GLY A 128 9.42 7.99 5.51
CA GLY A 128 9.18 8.79 6.73
C GLY A 128 8.04 9.80 6.59
N GLU A 129 7.80 10.28 5.36
CA GLU A 129 6.68 11.16 5.00
C GLU A 129 5.30 10.51 5.11
N ALA A 130 5.24 9.17 5.04
CA ALA A 130 4.02 8.41 5.18
C ALA A 130 3.65 8.12 6.65
N LYS A 131 4.55 8.42 7.58
CA LYS A 131 4.31 8.21 9.01
C LYS A 131 3.30 9.23 9.53
N LEU A 132 2.20 8.75 10.08
CA LEU A 132 1.19 9.62 10.67
C LEU A 132 1.63 10.15 12.05
N SER A 133 1.48 11.45 12.27
CA SER A 133 1.50 12.04 13.60
C SER A 133 0.19 11.73 14.34
N GLU A 134 0.17 11.85 15.66
CA GLU A 134 -1.07 11.66 16.44
C GLU A 134 -2.17 12.67 16.02
N GLU A 135 -1.76 13.89 15.60
CA GLU A 135 -2.70 14.88 15.07
C GLU A 135 -3.28 14.44 13.72
N ASP A 136 -2.43 13.89 12.81
CA ASP A 136 -2.88 13.41 11.50
C ASP A 136 -3.78 12.19 11.62
N LYS A 137 -3.48 11.26 12.54
CA LYS A 137 -4.34 10.13 12.89
C LYS A 137 -5.71 10.60 13.35
N ALA A 138 -5.74 11.47 14.35
CA ALA A 138 -6.99 12.00 14.91
C ALA A 138 -7.84 12.71 13.85
N LEU A 139 -7.19 13.53 13.00
CA LEU A 139 -7.86 14.24 11.91
C LEU A 139 -8.44 13.26 10.86
N LEU A 140 -7.65 12.27 10.45
CA LEU A 140 -8.06 11.26 9.47
C LEU A 140 -9.23 10.43 10.01
N ILE A 141 -9.12 9.89 11.21
CA ILE A 141 -10.15 9.07 11.88
C ILE A 141 -11.44 9.86 12.03
N ALA A 142 -11.36 11.10 12.55
CA ALA A 142 -12.52 11.96 12.74
C ALA A 142 -13.24 12.18 11.39
N TRP A 143 -12.52 12.46 10.33
CA TRP A 143 -13.10 12.68 9.01
C TRP A 143 -13.70 11.40 8.43
N VAL A 144 -12.99 10.26 8.49
CA VAL A 144 -13.51 8.98 7.97
C VAL A 144 -14.82 8.59 8.66
N LYS A 145 -14.91 8.79 9.98
CA LYS A 145 -16.14 8.54 10.75
C LYS A 145 -17.33 9.39 10.27
N THR A 146 -17.11 10.58 9.67
CA THR A 146 -18.20 11.39 9.09
C THR A 146 -18.78 10.83 7.79
N LEU A 147 -18.06 9.94 7.11
CA LEU A 147 -18.53 9.31 5.86
C LEU A 147 -19.45 8.13 6.09
N ARG A 148 -19.48 7.57 7.28
CA ARG A 148 -20.35 6.43 7.66
C ARG A 148 -21.80 6.89 7.80
N GLN A 149 -22.72 6.04 7.33
CA GLN A 149 -24.17 6.30 7.33
C GLN A 149 -24.90 5.29 8.21
#